data_0e4014c5e964c7b3b286247c49328635
#
_entry.id   0e4014c5e964c7b3b286247c49328635
#
_cell.length_a   1.000
_cell.length_b   1.000
_cell.length_c   1.000
_cell.angle_alpha   90.00
_cell.angle_beta   90.00
_cell.angle_gamma   90.00
#
_symmetry.space_group_name_H-M   'P 1'
#
loop_
_entity.id
_entity.type
_entity.pdbx_description
1 polymer ?
#
loop_
_entity_poly.entity_id
_entity_poly.type
_entity_poly.pdbx_seq_one_letter_code
_entity_poly.pdbx_strand_id
1 'polypeptide(L)'
;MRTVYGFILLFLLCSQRLALAQNGIVVFQSDFGLKDGAVSAMKGVAMGVSTNLKLFDLTHEIPAFNIWEAAYRLHQTVAYYPKGTVFVSVCDPGVGTNRRSVVLLTKSGHYIVTPDNGTLTLGAEQVGIPEVRYLDEALNRLKNSSESYTFHGRDVYAYTAARLASHTITFQQVGATVLKDVVRLPYQKPDYSDGVL
;
A
#
# COMPACT_ATOMS: atom_id res chain seq x y z
N MET A 1 -8.06 11.01 66.80
CA MET A 1 -8.41 11.39 65.42
C MET A 1 -7.30 10.92 64.50
N ARG A 2 -7.53 9.84 63.74
CA ARG A 2 -6.56 9.28 62.79
C ARG A 2 -7.08 9.53 61.40
N THR A 3 -6.42 10.40 60.64
CA THR A 3 -6.72 10.73 59.27
C THR A 3 -6.14 9.67 58.34
N VAL A 4 -7.03 8.94 57.64
CA VAL A 4 -6.62 7.93 56.65
C VAL A 4 -6.59 8.67 55.28
N TYR A 5 -5.39 8.84 54.75
CA TYR A 5 -5.22 9.30 53.35
C TYR A 5 -5.35 8.10 52.42
N GLY A 6 -6.50 8.03 51.73
CA GLY A 6 -6.73 7.10 50.64
C GLY A 6 -5.97 7.54 49.40
N PHE A 7 -4.95 6.78 48.99
CA PHE A 7 -4.32 6.92 47.67
C PHE A 7 -5.25 6.36 46.61
N ILE A 8 -5.89 7.25 45.84
CA ILE A 8 -6.56 6.86 44.60
C ILE A 8 -5.51 6.73 43.51
N LEU A 9 -5.11 5.51 43.21
CA LEU A 9 -4.22 5.17 42.12
C LEU A 9 -5.07 5.16 40.82
N LEU A 10 -5.03 6.28 40.12
CA LEU A 10 -5.69 6.42 38.82
C LEU A 10 -4.86 5.63 37.77
N PHE A 11 -5.24 4.38 37.50
CA PHE A 11 -4.72 3.62 36.38
C PHE A 11 -5.22 4.26 35.09
N LEU A 12 -4.40 5.15 34.49
CA LEU A 12 -4.54 5.52 33.08
C LEU A 12 -4.19 4.27 32.26
N LEU A 13 -5.21 3.51 31.87
CA LEU A 13 -5.14 2.55 30.79
C LEU A 13 -4.93 3.32 29.48
N CYS A 14 -3.67 3.67 29.22
CA CYS A 14 -3.24 4.11 27.90
C CYS A 14 -3.42 2.89 26.99
N SER A 15 -4.53 2.81 26.29
CA SER A 15 -4.74 1.88 25.19
C SER A 15 -3.72 2.25 24.11
N GLN A 16 -2.50 1.74 24.23
CA GLN A 16 -1.54 1.75 23.15
C GLN A 16 -2.15 0.88 22.05
N ARG A 17 -2.85 1.52 21.09
CA ARG A 17 -3.04 0.91 19.79
C ARG A 17 -1.61 0.63 19.33
N LEU A 18 -1.23 -0.65 19.29
CA LEU A 18 -0.01 -1.09 18.63
C LEU A 18 -0.09 -0.56 17.20
N ALA A 19 0.49 0.61 16.97
CA ALA A 19 0.75 1.08 15.61
C ALA A 19 1.56 -0.04 14.99
N LEU A 20 1.03 -0.67 13.95
CA LEU A 20 1.78 -1.65 13.17
C LEU A 20 3.00 -0.91 12.65
N ALA A 21 4.15 -1.16 13.30
CA ALA A 21 5.38 -0.46 12.95
C ALA A 21 5.79 -0.90 11.55
N GLN A 22 5.87 0.04 10.63
CA GLN A 22 6.52 -0.16 9.35
C GLN A 22 8.00 -0.49 9.63
N ASN A 23 8.61 -1.24 8.72
CA ASN A 23 9.96 -1.79 8.92
C ASN A 23 11.02 -1.14 8.01
N GLY A 24 10.67 -0.03 7.33
CA GLY A 24 11.52 0.68 6.40
C GLY A 24 11.69 -0.01 5.04
N ILE A 25 10.92 -1.07 4.77
CA ILE A 25 10.99 -1.82 3.51
C ILE A 25 9.91 -1.32 2.55
N VAL A 26 10.29 -1.01 1.32
CA VAL A 26 9.39 -0.72 0.21
C VAL A 26 9.68 -1.69 -0.94
N VAL A 27 8.63 -2.34 -1.44
CA VAL A 27 8.72 -3.31 -2.55
C VAL A 27 7.92 -2.81 -3.72
N PHE A 28 8.53 -2.73 -4.90
CA PHE A 28 7.93 -2.18 -6.11
C PHE A 28 7.57 -3.26 -7.11
N GLN A 29 6.41 -3.11 -7.76
CA GLN A 29 6.09 -3.79 -9.00
C GLN A 29 5.40 -2.85 -9.98
N SER A 30 5.60 -3.07 -11.27
CA SER A 30 4.93 -2.31 -12.34
C SER A 30 4.96 -3.06 -13.67
N ASP A 31 4.25 -2.49 -14.66
CA ASP A 31 4.29 -2.87 -16.07
C ASP A 31 5.22 -1.95 -16.90
N PHE A 32 6.15 -1.24 -16.26
CA PHE A 32 7.01 -0.25 -16.91
C PHE A 32 8.19 -0.87 -17.66
N GLY A 33 8.58 -2.11 -17.32
CA GLY A 33 9.84 -2.70 -17.76
C GLY A 33 11.06 -2.01 -17.14
N LEU A 34 12.25 -2.40 -17.59
CA LEU A 34 13.52 -1.86 -17.13
C LEU A 34 14.31 -1.14 -18.22
N LYS A 35 13.69 -0.86 -19.38
CA LYS A 35 14.39 -0.25 -20.53
C LYS A 35 14.63 1.24 -20.36
N ASP A 36 13.80 1.91 -19.58
CA ASP A 36 13.91 3.35 -19.31
C ASP A 36 14.11 3.66 -17.84
N GLY A 37 14.11 4.94 -17.49
CA GLY A 37 14.36 5.40 -16.12
C GLY A 37 13.15 5.41 -15.20
N ALA A 38 11.96 4.92 -15.59
CA ALA A 38 10.74 5.05 -14.80
C ALA A 38 10.86 4.39 -13.42
N VAL A 39 11.33 3.15 -13.37
CA VAL A 39 11.56 2.41 -12.11
C VAL A 39 12.62 3.12 -11.24
N SER A 40 13.71 3.55 -11.86
CA SER A 40 14.76 4.31 -11.17
C SER A 40 14.23 5.61 -10.58
N ALA A 41 13.35 6.33 -11.31
CA ALA A 41 12.74 7.56 -10.83
C ALA A 41 11.82 7.33 -9.63
N MET A 42 11.04 6.24 -9.61
CA MET A 42 10.25 5.86 -8.43
C MET A 42 11.12 5.61 -7.21
N LYS A 43 12.22 4.86 -7.38
CA LYS A 43 13.19 4.62 -6.30
C LYS A 43 13.90 5.89 -5.86
N GLY A 44 14.27 6.75 -6.80
CA GLY A 44 14.87 8.06 -6.52
C GLY A 44 13.97 8.94 -5.66
N VAL A 45 12.67 8.99 -5.94
CA VAL A 45 11.69 9.70 -5.10
C VAL A 45 11.62 9.08 -3.69
N ALA A 46 11.61 7.76 -3.58
CA ALA A 46 11.60 7.09 -2.29
C ALA A 46 12.87 7.40 -1.47
N MET A 47 14.05 7.38 -2.10
CA MET A 47 15.32 7.77 -1.49
C MET A 47 15.34 9.25 -1.09
N GLY A 48 14.67 10.11 -1.85
CA GLY A 48 14.49 11.53 -1.51
C GLY A 48 13.66 11.78 -0.24
N VAL A 49 12.79 10.83 0.13
CA VAL A 49 12.06 10.86 1.41
C VAL A 49 12.95 10.39 2.55
N SER A 50 13.65 9.26 2.38
CA SER A 50 14.57 8.73 3.39
C SER A 50 15.59 7.78 2.76
N THR A 51 16.88 8.07 2.96
CA THR A 51 17.99 7.22 2.52
C THR A 51 18.12 5.92 3.32
N ASN A 52 17.41 5.80 4.44
CA ASN A 52 17.40 4.59 5.28
C ASN A 52 16.41 3.51 4.80
N LEU A 53 15.63 3.81 3.77
CA LEU A 53 14.69 2.84 3.20
C LEU A 53 15.43 1.70 2.49
N LYS A 54 14.89 0.50 2.62
CA LYS A 54 15.33 -0.69 1.90
C LYS A 54 14.37 -0.90 0.75
N LEU A 55 14.85 -0.70 -0.48
CA LEU A 55 14.05 -0.74 -1.69
C LEU A 55 14.30 -2.05 -2.44
N PHE A 56 13.23 -2.79 -2.71
CA PHE A 56 13.24 -4.06 -3.44
C PHE A 56 12.28 -4.00 -4.62
N ASP A 57 12.52 -4.85 -5.61
CA ASP A 57 11.61 -5.09 -6.71
C ASP A 57 10.93 -6.45 -6.52
N LEU A 58 9.62 -6.48 -6.76
CA LEU A 58 8.90 -7.72 -6.97
C LEU A 58 9.08 -8.12 -8.44
N THR A 59 8.63 -7.27 -9.34
CA THR A 59 8.87 -7.36 -10.79
C THR A 59 8.48 -6.05 -11.47
N HIS A 60 9.09 -5.76 -12.61
CA HIS A 60 8.69 -4.67 -13.50
C HIS A 60 8.33 -5.17 -14.90
N GLU A 61 8.26 -6.50 -15.07
CA GLU A 61 7.97 -7.18 -16.33
C GLU A 61 6.51 -7.68 -16.41
N ILE A 62 5.58 -7.02 -15.69
CA ILE A 62 4.16 -7.26 -15.89
C ILE A 62 3.81 -6.84 -17.31
N PRO A 63 3.11 -7.68 -18.10
CA PRO A 63 2.66 -7.27 -19.43
C PRO A 63 1.84 -5.97 -19.36
N ALA A 64 2.09 -5.05 -20.30
CA ALA A 64 1.48 -3.72 -20.29
C ALA A 64 -0.03 -3.79 -20.06
N PHE A 65 -0.51 -3.06 -19.07
CA PHE A 65 -1.92 -2.94 -18.67
C PHE A 65 -2.57 -4.23 -18.14
N ASN A 66 -1.80 -5.29 -17.88
CA ASN A 66 -2.34 -6.54 -17.35
C ASN A 66 -2.53 -6.48 -15.83
N ILE A 67 -3.67 -5.92 -15.41
CA ILE A 67 -4.00 -5.76 -13.98
C ILE A 67 -4.13 -7.12 -13.28
N TRP A 68 -4.62 -8.17 -13.99
CA TRP A 68 -4.73 -9.51 -13.42
C TRP A 68 -3.37 -10.09 -13.06
N GLU A 69 -2.39 -9.97 -13.95
CA GLU A 69 -1.02 -10.41 -13.69
C GLU A 69 -0.41 -9.64 -12.50
N ALA A 70 -0.67 -8.32 -12.43
CA ALA A 70 -0.23 -7.51 -11.29
C ALA A 70 -0.83 -8.01 -9.97
N ALA A 71 -2.13 -8.31 -9.94
CA ALA A 71 -2.83 -8.87 -8.77
C ALA A 71 -2.24 -10.23 -8.36
N TYR A 72 -1.96 -11.08 -9.33
CA TYR A 72 -1.45 -12.43 -9.11
C TYR A 72 -0.02 -12.41 -8.55
N ARG A 73 0.90 -11.64 -9.14
CA ARG A 73 2.28 -11.52 -8.66
C ARG A 73 2.37 -10.91 -7.27
N LEU A 74 1.58 -9.88 -7.01
CA LEU A 74 1.48 -9.27 -5.68
C LEU A 74 1.02 -10.31 -4.65
N HIS A 75 -0.06 -11.03 -4.97
CA HIS A 75 -0.62 -12.06 -4.10
C HIS A 75 0.39 -13.18 -3.76
N GLN A 76 1.13 -13.69 -4.77
CA GLN A 76 2.14 -14.72 -4.58
C GLN A 76 3.27 -14.28 -3.64
N THR A 77 3.55 -12.99 -3.50
CA THR A 77 4.80 -12.49 -2.90
C THR A 77 4.60 -11.85 -1.52
N VAL A 78 3.47 -11.19 -1.27
CA VAL A 78 3.25 -10.38 -0.05
C VAL A 78 3.52 -11.16 1.24
N ALA A 79 3.12 -12.42 1.29
CA ALA A 79 3.24 -13.26 2.50
C ALA A 79 4.68 -13.58 2.92
N TYR A 80 5.65 -13.44 2.01
CA TYR A 80 7.06 -13.73 2.29
C TYR A 80 7.83 -12.55 2.88
N TYR A 81 7.23 -11.36 2.88
CA TYR A 81 7.87 -10.18 3.46
C TYR A 81 7.47 -9.98 4.92
N PRO A 82 8.35 -9.37 5.73
CA PRO A 82 8.04 -9.07 7.13
C PRO A 82 6.84 -8.14 7.25
N LYS A 83 6.06 -8.31 8.31
CA LYS A 83 4.98 -7.38 8.68
C LYS A 83 5.50 -5.94 8.74
N GLY A 84 4.71 -4.99 8.27
CA GLY A 84 5.08 -3.59 8.18
C GLY A 84 5.71 -3.18 6.84
N THR A 85 5.96 -4.14 5.94
CA THR A 85 6.43 -3.82 4.57
C THR A 85 5.35 -3.07 3.79
N VAL A 86 5.78 -2.08 3.02
CA VAL A 86 4.93 -1.30 2.12
C VAL A 86 5.17 -1.73 0.68
N PHE A 87 4.14 -2.21 0.01
CA PHE A 87 4.17 -2.58 -1.41
C PHE A 87 3.63 -1.44 -2.26
N VAL A 88 4.27 -1.18 -3.38
CA VAL A 88 3.83 -0.28 -4.44
C VAL A 88 3.53 -1.11 -5.67
N SER A 89 2.28 -1.13 -6.11
CA SER A 89 1.88 -1.86 -7.31
C SER A 89 1.31 -0.89 -8.32
N VAL A 90 1.97 -0.76 -9.46
CA VAL A 90 1.62 0.19 -10.52
C VAL A 90 1.44 -0.54 -11.85
N CYS A 91 0.20 -0.93 -12.12
CA CYS A 91 -0.29 -1.32 -13.42
C CYS A 91 -1.58 -0.51 -13.62
N ASP A 92 -1.50 0.62 -14.32
CA ASP A 92 -2.50 1.69 -14.22
C ASP A 92 -2.93 2.24 -15.58
N PRO A 93 -3.73 1.49 -16.35
CA PRO A 93 -4.29 1.99 -17.62
C PRO A 93 -5.23 3.19 -17.43
N GLY A 94 -5.67 3.47 -16.19
CA GLY A 94 -6.54 4.59 -15.83
C GLY A 94 -5.81 5.79 -15.25
N VAL A 95 -4.48 5.88 -15.36
CA VAL A 95 -3.72 7.02 -14.82
C VAL A 95 -4.25 8.36 -15.38
N GLY A 96 -4.40 9.35 -14.50
CA GLY A 96 -4.93 10.68 -14.88
C GLY A 96 -6.46 10.74 -15.08
N THR A 97 -7.19 9.66 -14.85
CA THR A 97 -8.67 9.65 -14.84
C THR A 97 -9.24 9.76 -13.42
N ASN A 98 -10.55 9.62 -13.29
CA ASN A 98 -11.24 9.61 -11.99
C ASN A 98 -11.09 8.29 -11.20
N ARG A 99 -10.25 7.34 -11.65
CA ARG A 99 -9.99 6.12 -10.88
C ARG A 99 -9.34 6.50 -9.55
N ARG A 100 -9.77 5.83 -8.47
CA ARG A 100 -9.25 6.10 -7.13
C ARG A 100 -7.82 5.58 -6.95
N SER A 101 -7.02 6.28 -6.17
CA SER A 101 -5.78 5.77 -5.58
C SER A 101 -6.08 5.31 -4.16
N VAL A 102 -5.50 4.19 -3.73
CA VAL A 102 -5.81 3.61 -2.41
C VAL A 102 -4.58 3.09 -1.69
N VAL A 103 -4.68 3.02 -0.38
CA VAL A 103 -3.76 2.27 0.47
C VAL A 103 -4.56 1.24 1.25
N LEU A 104 -4.25 -0.03 1.05
CA LEU A 104 -4.80 -1.14 1.81
C LEU A 104 -3.86 -1.50 2.96
N LEU A 105 -4.39 -1.64 4.17
CA LEU A 105 -3.77 -2.37 5.26
C LEU A 105 -4.31 -3.81 5.25
N THR A 106 -3.43 -4.79 5.12
CA THR A 106 -3.80 -6.20 5.13
C THR A 106 -3.94 -6.73 6.55
N LYS A 107 -4.65 -7.86 6.74
CA LYS A 107 -4.72 -8.55 8.05
C LYS A 107 -3.34 -9.02 8.53
N SER A 108 -2.45 -9.35 7.62
CA SER A 108 -1.05 -9.72 7.93
C SER A 108 -0.18 -8.52 8.30
N GLY A 109 -0.72 -7.30 8.20
CA GLY A 109 -0.04 -6.07 8.62
C GLY A 109 0.90 -5.48 7.57
N HIS A 110 0.69 -5.79 6.30
CA HIS A 110 1.37 -5.15 5.19
C HIS A 110 0.54 -3.98 4.66
N TYR A 111 1.19 -3.03 4.00
CA TYR A 111 0.53 -1.92 3.31
C TYR A 111 0.69 -2.09 1.81
N ILE A 112 -0.37 -1.81 1.04
CA ILE A 112 -0.34 -1.87 -0.42
C ILE A 112 -0.84 -0.55 -0.97
N VAL A 113 0.01 0.18 -1.67
CA VAL A 113 -0.26 1.46 -2.34
C VAL A 113 -0.45 1.18 -3.82
N THR A 114 -1.64 1.47 -4.36
CA THR A 114 -2.00 1.04 -5.72
C THR A 114 -3.20 1.82 -6.27
N PRO A 115 -3.42 1.86 -7.59
CA PRO A 115 -4.72 2.25 -8.14
C PRO A 115 -5.80 1.25 -7.74
N ASP A 116 -7.02 1.74 -7.48
CA ASP A 116 -8.20 0.92 -7.21
C ASP A 116 -8.85 0.49 -8.53
N ASN A 117 -8.23 -0.47 -9.20
CA ASN A 117 -8.60 -0.93 -10.55
C ASN A 117 -8.73 -2.45 -10.66
N GLY A 118 -8.65 -3.16 -9.55
CA GLY A 118 -8.69 -4.62 -9.51
C GLY A 118 -7.38 -5.30 -9.08
N THR A 119 -6.28 -4.57 -8.97
CA THR A 119 -4.99 -5.10 -8.47
C THR A 119 -5.12 -5.77 -7.09
N LEU A 120 -6.07 -5.32 -6.28
CA LEU A 120 -6.32 -5.87 -4.94
C LEU A 120 -7.27 -7.08 -4.90
N THR A 121 -7.77 -7.58 -6.04
CA THR A 121 -8.77 -8.64 -6.11
C THR A 121 -8.41 -9.86 -5.27
N LEU A 122 -7.26 -10.48 -5.53
CA LEU A 122 -6.83 -11.69 -4.83
C LEU A 122 -6.47 -11.43 -3.36
N GLY A 123 -5.82 -10.30 -3.08
CA GLY A 123 -5.52 -9.89 -1.72
C GLY A 123 -6.78 -9.67 -0.87
N ALA A 124 -7.80 -9.03 -1.45
CA ALA A 124 -9.06 -8.78 -0.77
C ALA A 124 -9.85 -10.07 -0.47
N GLU A 125 -9.77 -11.07 -1.36
CA GLU A 125 -10.49 -12.34 -1.18
C GLU A 125 -9.84 -13.25 -0.13
N GLN A 126 -8.53 -13.39 -0.15
CA GLN A 126 -7.84 -14.35 0.71
C GLN A 126 -7.50 -13.81 2.10
N VAL A 127 -6.98 -12.60 2.17
CA VAL A 127 -6.56 -12.01 3.45
C VAL A 127 -7.60 -11.07 4.04
N GLY A 128 -8.69 -10.80 3.29
CA GLY A 128 -9.72 -9.82 3.66
C GLY A 128 -9.18 -8.39 3.72
N ILE A 129 -10.09 -7.45 3.83
CA ILE A 129 -9.80 -6.00 3.89
C ILE A 129 -10.09 -5.52 5.31
N PRO A 130 -9.08 -5.43 6.22
CA PRO A 130 -9.32 -4.82 7.53
C PRO A 130 -9.61 -3.33 7.40
N GLU A 131 -8.82 -2.62 6.58
CA GLU A 131 -9.03 -1.21 6.31
C GLU A 131 -8.38 -0.82 4.97
N VAL A 132 -9.13 -0.11 4.15
CA VAL A 132 -8.64 0.53 2.93
C VAL A 132 -8.96 2.02 2.98
N ARG A 133 -7.98 2.85 2.66
CA ARG A 133 -8.15 4.31 2.63
C ARG A 133 -8.02 4.82 1.21
N TYR A 134 -8.94 5.74 0.86
CA TYR A 134 -8.74 6.60 -0.30
C TYR A 134 -7.49 7.42 -0.08
N LEU A 135 -6.54 7.36 -1.02
CA LEU A 135 -5.31 8.13 -0.97
C LEU A 135 -5.63 9.55 -1.45
N ASP A 136 -5.50 10.51 -0.56
CA ASP A 136 -5.64 11.92 -0.89
C ASP A 136 -4.39 12.40 -1.66
N GLU A 137 -4.52 12.47 -2.98
CA GLU A 137 -3.42 12.82 -3.87
C GLU A 137 -2.96 14.28 -3.68
N ALA A 138 -3.82 15.18 -3.22
CA ALA A 138 -3.41 16.57 -2.96
C ALA A 138 -2.45 16.65 -1.77
N LEU A 139 -2.64 15.82 -0.75
CA LEU A 139 -1.78 15.75 0.43
C LEU A 139 -0.54 14.87 0.23
N ASN A 140 -0.64 13.87 -0.64
CA ASN A 140 0.38 12.83 -0.78
C ASN A 140 1.03 12.78 -2.17
N ARG A 141 1.07 13.90 -2.86
CA ARG A 141 1.78 14.07 -4.12
C ARG A 141 3.15 14.71 -3.90
N LEU A 142 4.14 14.26 -4.65
CA LEU A 142 5.48 14.87 -4.71
C LEU A 142 5.35 16.36 -5.05
N LYS A 143 6.06 17.20 -4.33
CA LYS A 143 6.05 18.65 -4.58
C LYS A 143 6.48 18.96 -6.01
N ASN A 144 5.85 19.95 -6.63
CA ASN A 144 6.10 20.42 -7.99
C ASN A 144 5.81 19.39 -9.10
N SER A 145 4.97 18.38 -8.82
CA SER A 145 4.52 17.40 -9.81
C SER A 145 3.03 17.53 -10.18
N SER A 146 2.36 18.58 -9.73
CA SER A 146 0.90 18.76 -9.91
C SER A 146 0.48 18.91 -11.37
N GLU A 147 1.37 19.32 -12.25
CA GLU A 147 1.12 19.45 -13.69
C GLU A 147 1.30 18.12 -14.45
N SER A 148 1.82 17.07 -13.80
CA SER A 148 2.00 15.75 -14.38
C SER A 148 0.87 14.82 -13.97
N TYR A 149 0.08 14.36 -14.93
CA TYR A 149 -1.03 13.43 -14.71
C TYR A 149 -0.73 12.01 -15.22
N THR A 150 0.46 11.77 -15.74
CA THR A 150 0.81 10.52 -16.41
C THR A 150 1.74 9.61 -15.59
N PHE A 151 2.33 10.12 -14.51
CA PHE A 151 3.31 9.34 -13.74
C PHE A 151 2.96 9.26 -12.24
N HIS A 152 1.74 8.84 -11.91
CA HIS A 152 1.30 8.63 -10.52
C HIS A 152 2.15 7.58 -9.80
N GLY A 153 2.74 6.62 -10.51
CA GLY A 153 3.69 5.65 -9.96
C GLY A 153 4.81 6.32 -9.17
N ARG A 154 5.42 7.35 -9.75
CA ARG A 154 6.48 8.15 -9.13
C ARG A 154 5.92 9.18 -8.15
N ASP A 155 4.96 9.99 -8.61
CA ASP A 155 4.57 11.24 -7.96
C ASP A 155 3.61 11.03 -6.78
N VAL A 156 2.86 9.94 -6.80
CA VAL A 156 1.85 9.61 -5.78
C VAL A 156 2.23 8.34 -5.04
N TYR A 157 2.38 7.20 -5.75
CA TYR A 157 2.50 5.91 -5.09
C TYR A 157 3.85 5.69 -4.42
N ALA A 158 4.96 5.91 -5.14
CA ALA A 158 6.30 5.78 -4.56
C ALA A 158 6.52 6.79 -3.43
N TYR A 159 6.08 8.03 -3.62
CA TYR A 159 6.18 9.09 -2.62
C TYR A 159 5.39 8.76 -1.35
N THR A 160 4.13 8.32 -1.48
CA THR A 160 3.30 7.93 -0.34
C THR A 160 3.87 6.71 0.39
N ALA A 161 4.28 5.69 -0.36
CA ALA A 161 4.84 4.46 0.21
C ALA A 161 6.12 4.74 1.00
N ALA A 162 7.01 5.57 0.46
CA ALA A 162 8.23 5.97 1.15
C ALA A 162 7.95 6.70 2.46
N ARG A 163 6.99 7.62 2.46
CA ARG A 163 6.57 8.37 3.66
C ARG A 163 5.95 7.47 4.72
N LEU A 164 5.15 6.47 4.29
CA LEU A 164 4.62 5.44 5.20
C LEU A 164 5.77 4.61 5.77
N ALA A 165 6.61 4.00 4.93
CA ALA A 165 7.67 3.10 5.35
C ALA A 165 8.71 3.77 6.26
N SER A 166 8.95 5.09 6.08
CA SER A 166 9.85 5.89 6.90
C SER A 166 9.20 6.51 8.14
N HIS A 167 7.92 6.23 8.41
CA HIS A 167 7.15 6.85 9.51
C HIS A 167 6.99 8.38 9.40
N THR A 168 7.21 8.97 8.23
CA THR A 168 6.98 10.40 7.99
C THR A 168 5.48 10.73 8.03
N ILE A 169 4.63 9.75 7.67
CA ILE A 169 3.18 9.80 7.85
C ILE A 169 2.66 8.51 8.45
N THR A 170 1.52 8.59 9.11
CA THR A 170 0.76 7.43 9.56
C THR A 170 -0.19 6.93 8.47
N PHE A 171 -0.72 5.72 8.63
CA PHE A 171 -1.73 5.18 7.71
C PHE A 171 -2.99 6.07 7.64
N GLN A 172 -3.38 6.69 8.75
CA GLN A 172 -4.52 7.60 8.82
C GLN A 172 -4.30 8.89 8.02
N GLN A 173 -3.04 9.32 7.89
CA GLN A 173 -2.68 10.53 7.17
C GLN A 173 -2.58 10.36 5.64
N VAL A 174 -2.73 9.13 5.11
CA VAL A 174 -2.81 8.95 3.65
C VAL A 174 -4.12 9.48 3.07
N GLY A 175 -5.17 9.54 3.89
CA GLY A 175 -6.47 10.10 3.53
C GLY A 175 -7.52 9.84 4.61
N ALA A 176 -8.46 10.76 4.77
CA ALA A 176 -9.50 10.69 5.79
C ALA A 176 -10.57 9.63 5.48
N THR A 177 -10.81 9.34 4.20
CA THR A 177 -11.91 8.48 3.77
C THR A 177 -11.52 7.01 3.84
N VAL A 178 -12.22 6.24 4.68
CA VAL A 178 -12.16 4.77 4.71
C VAL A 178 -13.17 4.23 3.70
N LEU A 179 -12.71 3.33 2.83
CA LEU A 179 -13.56 2.68 1.84
C LEU A 179 -14.11 1.37 2.38
N LYS A 180 -15.34 1.04 2.00
CA LYS A 180 -15.99 -0.23 2.41
C LYS A 180 -15.53 -1.41 1.56
N ASP A 181 -15.12 -1.15 0.32
CA ASP A 181 -14.67 -2.17 -0.64
C ASP A 181 -13.75 -1.57 -1.69
N VAL A 182 -13.10 -2.44 -2.46
CA VAL A 182 -12.21 -2.14 -3.58
C VAL A 182 -12.78 -2.70 -4.88
N VAL A 183 -12.34 -2.15 -6.01
CA VAL A 183 -12.66 -2.71 -7.33
C VAL A 183 -12.10 -4.14 -7.42
N ARG A 184 -12.91 -5.07 -7.94
CA ARG A 184 -12.54 -6.47 -8.16
C ARG A 184 -12.66 -6.84 -9.62
N LEU A 185 -11.68 -7.59 -10.10
CA LEU A 185 -11.75 -8.18 -11.43
C LEU A 185 -12.60 -9.46 -11.37
N PRO A 186 -13.48 -9.68 -12.36
CA PRO A 186 -14.14 -10.97 -12.50
C PRO A 186 -13.11 -12.01 -12.96
N TYR A 187 -13.12 -13.19 -12.35
CA TYR A 187 -12.32 -14.33 -12.78
C TYR A 187 -13.02 -15.64 -12.44
N GLN A 188 -12.69 -16.69 -13.17
CA GLN A 188 -13.17 -18.03 -12.88
C GLN A 188 -12.40 -18.60 -11.69
N LYS A 189 -13.13 -18.92 -10.61
CA LYS A 189 -12.53 -19.59 -9.45
C LYS A 189 -12.30 -21.05 -9.76
N PRO A 190 -11.22 -21.66 -9.23
CA PRO A 190 -11.05 -23.11 -9.30
C PRO A 190 -12.25 -23.82 -8.66
N ASP A 191 -12.78 -24.81 -9.34
CA ASP A 191 -13.80 -25.70 -8.78
C ASP A 191 -13.13 -27.01 -8.36
N TYR A 192 -13.28 -27.35 -7.08
CA TYR A 192 -12.69 -28.56 -6.49
C TYR A 192 -13.75 -29.65 -6.25
N SER A 193 -14.96 -29.48 -6.79
CA SER A 193 -16.08 -30.41 -6.51
C SER A 193 -15.79 -31.85 -6.92
N ASP A 194 -14.97 -32.07 -7.94
CA ASP A 194 -14.65 -33.40 -8.49
C ASP A 194 -13.23 -33.87 -8.14
N GLY A 195 -12.51 -33.19 -7.27
CA GLY A 195 -11.14 -33.56 -6.86
C GLY A 195 -10.09 -33.47 -7.95
N VAL A 196 -10.41 -32.83 -9.06
CA VAL A 196 -9.52 -32.52 -10.20
C VAL A 196 -9.48 -31.01 -10.40
N LEU A 197 -8.27 -30.47 -10.61
CA LEU A 197 -8.06 -29.09 -11.03
C LEU A 197 -8.35 -28.93 -12.51
#